data_2eae5559e15eae84d7b36f2de6714b42
#
_entry.id   2eae5559e15eae84d7b36f2de6714b42
#
_cell.length_a   1.000
_cell.length_b   1.000
_cell.length_c   1.000
_cell.angle_alpha   90.00
_cell.angle_beta   90.00
_cell.angle_gamma   90.00
#
_symmetry.space_group_name_H-M   'P 1'
#
loop_
_entity.id
_entity.type
_entity.pdbx_description
1 polymer ?
#
loop_
_entity_poly.entity_id
_entity_poly.type
_entity_poly.pdbx_seq_one_letter_code
_entity_poly.pdbx_strand_id
1 'polypeptide(L)'
;MSRILFINSVCNGSTGTICKNLYKAAEEAGHTCCIAYGRGDAPDGFNTIKIGNQLDIYLHVLKARLFDASGFGSKKATKDLIKQIEEFKPDVIHLHNIHGYYVNIEILFNYLKQHPEIKKIWTLHDCWSYTGHCAYYTYAKCDKWQTCCKGNCPNKKEYPQTIFSNIKSNFNKKREIFSGVENMILVTPSKWLKKEVEKSYLKDYPIEVINNGVDTNVFKPIPSNIKQQYGIEDKKVILGVASVWDKRKGLDTFIELSKELDNQYQIVLIGLNKKQIEQLPTSIIGISRTENVQELVKWYSAADVYFNPTLEDNYPTTNLESIACGTPVITFDTGGSPESAQYLNIFNCVNKVKEIILKGEIKSSGITNITLFKQSENYLEKYEGV
;
A
#
# COMPACT_ATOMS: atom_id res chain seq x y z
N MET A 1 -6.97 18.53 22.11
CA MET A 1 -6.42 19.18 20.91
C MET A 1 -4.94 18.86 20.87
N SER A 2 -4.50 17.97 19.96
CA SER A 2 -3.13 17.44 19.93
C SER A 2 -2.38 17.93 18.69
N ARG A 3 -1.06 17.94 18.74
CA ARG A 3 -0.17 18.20 17.60
C ARG A 3 0.27 16.87 17.01
N ILE A 4 -0.11 16.59 15.78
CA ILE A 4 0.11 15.29 15.13
C ILE A 4 1.10 15.44 14.00
N LEU A 5 2.20 14.70 14.06
CA LEU A 5 3.19 14.61 12.99
C LEU A 5 3.06 13.28 12.26
N PHE A 6 2.68 13.34 11.00
CA PHE A 6 2.70 12.18 10.09
C PHE A 6 4.06 12.07 9.42
N ILE A 7 4.65 10.87 9.38
CA ILE A 7 5.92 10.63 8.66
C ILE A 7 5.70 9.57 7.59
N ASN A 8 5.86 9.94 6.32
CA ASN A 8 5.69 9.03 5.18
C ASN A 8 6.75 9.27 4.08
N SER A 9 6.99 8.27 3.26
CA SER A 9 7.96 8.37 2.16
C SER A 9 7.52 9.34 1.06
N VAL A 10 6.22 9.44 0.78
CA VAL A 10 5.61 10.27 -0.29
C VAL A 10 4.28 10.84 0.16
N CYS A 11 3.84 11.94 -0.48
CA CYS A 11 2.50 12.51 -0.28
C CYS A 11 1.49 12.10 -1.36
N ASN A 12 1.88 11.28 -2.33
CA ASN A 12 1.04 10.77 -3.41
C ASN A 12 1.02 9.23 -3.44
N GLY A 13 0.26 8.63 -4.37
CA GLY A 13 0.05 7.19 -4.40
C GLY A 13 -0.78 6.68 -3.22
N SER A 14 -0.92 5.36 -3.06
CA SER A 14 -1.81 4.75 -2.07
C SER A 14 -1.53 5.23 -0.63
N THR A 15 -0.30 5.01 -0.14
CA THR A 15 0.06 5.38 1.25
C THR A 15 0.09 6.89 1.48
N GLY A 16 0.46 7.69 0.46
CA GLY A 16 0.41 9.14 0.54
C GLY A 16 -1.03 9.66 0.61
N THR A 17 -1.94 9.06 -0.12
CA THR A 17 -3.37 9.40 -0.06
C THR A 17 -3.96 9.05 1.31
N ILE A 18 -3.65 7.88 1.87
CA ILE A 18 -4.06 7.51 3.23
C ILE A 18 -3.55 8.54 4.24
N CYS A 19 -2.28 8.89 4.19
CA CYS A 19 -1.67 9.88 5.09
C CYS A 19 -2.37 11.25 4.99
N LYS A 20 -2.63 11.76 3.78
CA LYS A 20 -3.35 13.02 3.55
C LYS A 20 -4.80 12.99 4.06
N ASN A 21 -5.49 11.88 3.88
CA ASN A 21 -6.86 11.73 4.34
C ASN A 21 -6.94 11.73 5.87
N LEU A 22 -6.02 11.05 6.54
CA LEU A 22 -5.92 11.06 8.00
C LEU A 22 -5.54 12.44 8.55
N TYR A 23 -4.64 13.15 7.86
CA TYR A 23 -4.31 14.53 8.19
C TYR A 23 -5.55 15.42 8.16
N LYS A 24 -6.32 15.39 7.05
CA LYS A 24 -7.55 16.20 6.91
C LYS A 24 -8.58 15.87 7.99
N ALA A 25 -8.82 14.58 8.23
CA ALA A 25 -9.77 14.17 9.27
C ALA A 25 -9.32 14.63 10.67
N ALA A 26 -8.03 14.58 10.97
CA ALA A 26 -7.49 15.07 12.23
C ALA A 26 -7.58 16.61 12.35
N GLU A 27 -7.32 17.33 11.26
CA GLU A 27 -7.46 18.79 11.22
C GLU A 27 -8.92 19.22 11.37
N GLU A 28 -9.87 18.54 10.72
CA GLU A 28 -11.30 18.74 10.87
C GLU A 28 -11.80 18.46 12.31
N ALA A 29 -11.15 17.51 13.00
CA ALA A 29 -11.40 17.23 14.43
C ALA A 29 -10.72 18.23 15.37
N GLY A 30 -10.03 19.26 14.84
CA GLY A 30 -9.43 20.35 15.62
C GLY A 30 -7.99 20.09 16.06
N HIS A 31 -7.31 19.08 15.55
CA HIS A 31 -5.89 18.85 15.82
C HIS A 31 -4.99 19.74 14.94
N THR A 32 -3.76 20.01 15.39
CA THR A 32 -2.74 20.69 14.58
C THR A 32 -1.87 19.65 13.91
N CYS A 33 -1.85 19.61 12.57
CA CYS A 33 -1.21 18.53 11.82
C CYS A 33 -0.01 19.01 11.01
N CYS A 34 0.94 18.10 10.77
CA CYS A 34 2.08 18.30 9.86
C CYS A 34 2.44 16.98 9.19
N ILE A 35 2.85 17.01 7.90
CA ILE A 35 3.35 15.82 7.18
C ILE A 35 4.84 15.98 6.90
N ALA A 36 5.68 15.15 7.49
CA ALA A 36 7.08 15.02 7.12
C ALA A 36 7.21 13.96 6.00
N TYR A 37 7.73 14.35 4.83
CA TYR A 37 7.80 13.46 3.67
C TYR A 37 9.17 13.50 2.99
N GLY A 38 9.54 12.38 2.33
CA GLY A 38 10.86 12.21 1.71
C GLY A 38 10.91 12.58 0.24
N ARG A 39 9.98 12.12 -0.58
CA ARG A 39 10.05 12.16 -2.04
C ARG A 39 8.79 12.77 -2.66
N GLY A 40 8.97 13.29 -3.88
CA GLY A 40 7.92 14.00 -4.61
C GLY A 40 7.73 15.43 -4.11
N ASP A 41 6.60 16.01 -4.46
CA ASP A 41 6.26 17.39 -4.18
C ASP A 41 5.35 17.50 -2.96
N ALA A 42 5.37 18.66 -2.31
CA ALA A 42 4.43 18.99 -1.25
C ALA A 42 3.01 19.08 -1.83
N PRO A 43 2.02 18.49 -1.19
CA PRO A 43 0.63 18.72 -1.59
C PRO A 43 0.19 20.11 -1.17
N ASP A 44 -0.59 20.77 -2.04
CA ASP A 44 -1.15 22.08 -1.73
C ASP A 44 -2.14 22.00 -0.56
N GLY A 45 -2.13 23.01 0.30
CA GLY A 45 -3.05 23.11 1.44
C GLY A 45 -2.71 22.23 2.65
N PHE A 46 -1.49 21.71 2.73
CA PHE A 46 -1.01 20.93 3.87
C PHE A 46 0.22 21.58 4.51
N ASN A 47 0.30 21.57 5.83
CA ASN A 47 1.54 21.90 6.53
C ASN A 47 2.52 20.74 6.38
N THR A 48 3.71 20.99 5.82
CA THR A 48 4.65 19.94 5.45
C THR A 48 6.10 20.25 5.82
N ILE A 49 6.84 19.17 6.11
CA ILE A 49 8.29 19.17 6.30
C ILE A 49 8.93 18.29 5.22
N LYS A 50 9.82 18.84 4.40
CA LYS A 50 10.61 18.07 3.44
C LYS A 50 11.83 17.46 4.12
N ILE A 51 11.98 16.14 4.04
CA ILE A 51 13.11 15.41 4.61
C ILE A 51 14.20 15.26 3.56
N GLY A 52 15.29 16.01 3.71
CA GLY A 52 16.42 15.99 2.80
C GLY A 52 16.10 16.52 1.40
N ASN A 53 17.00 16.23 0.48
CA ASN A 53 16.92 16.66 -0.90
C ASN A 53 17.15 15.50 -1.88
N GLN A 54 17.13 15.77 -3.18
CA GLN A 54 17.28 14.74 -4.21
C GLN A 54 18.64 14.02 -4.15
N LEU A 55 19.72 14.72 -3.76
CA LEU A 55 21.05 14.11 -3.62
C LEU A 55 21.07 13.11 -2.44
N ASP A 56 20.44 13.46 -1.31
CA ASP A 56 20.32 12.55 -0.17
C ASP A 56 19.62 11.26 -0.57
N ILE A 57 18.56 11.37 -1.39
CA ILE A 57 17.81 10.21 -1.89
C ILE A 57 18.70 9.35 -2.81
N TYR A 58 19.40 9.96 -3.78
CA TYR A 58 20.28 9.21 -4.68
C TYR A 58 21.39 8.47 -3.96
N LEU A 59 22.05 9.13 -3.00
CA LEU A 59 23.09 8.49 -2.19
C LEU A 59 22.53 7.35 -1.34
N HIS A 60 21.33 7.49 -0.81
CA HIS A 60 20.67 6.43 -0.05
C HIS A 60 20.28 5.26 -0.97
N VAL A 61 19.72 5.53 -2.16
CA VAL A 61 19.42 4.50 -3.17
C VAL A 61 20.69 3.74 -3.55
N LEU A 62 21.78 4.45 -3.86
CA LEU A 62 23.06 3.83 -4.20
C LEU A 62 23.55 2.91 -3.08
N LYS A 63 23.50 3.39 -1.84
CA LYS A 63 23.88 2.60 -0.66
C LYS A 63 22.97 1.36 -0.46
N ALA A 64 21.67 1.51 -0.67
CA ALA A 64 20.73 0.39 -0.60
C ALA A 64 21.00 -0.63 -1.70
N ARG A 65 21.23 -0.18 -2.94
CA ARG A 65 21.50 -1.05 -4.09
C ARG A 65 22.81 -1.82 -3.97
N LEU A 66 23.88 -1.18 -3.48
CA LEU A 66 25.18 -1.81 -3.32
C LEU A 66 25.26 -2.68 -2.06
N PHE A 67 24.74 -2.22 -0.94
CA PHE A 67 25.01 -2.80 0.39
C PHE A 67 23.78 -3.26 1.16
N ASP A 68 22.61 -3.35 0.50
CA ASP A 68 21.35 -3.74 1.15
C ASP A 68 21.00 -2.82 2.34
N ALA A 69 21.33 -1.54 2.23
CA ALA A 69 21.25 -0.59 3.35
C ALA A 69 20.00 0.31 3.26
N SER A 70 18.85 -0.24 2.84
CA SER A 70 17.56 0.45 2.86
C SER A 70 17.18 0.82 4.30
N GLY A 71 16.88 2.10 4.54
CA GLY A 71 16.62 2.64 5.88
C GLY A 71 17.86 3.07 6.67
N PHE A 72 19.09 2.81 6.18
CA PHE A 72 20.34 3.14 6.89
C PHE A 72 21.13 4.31 6.24
N GLY A 73 20.57 4.96 5.21
CA GLY A 73 21.09 6.19 4.59
C GLY A 73 20.54 7.45 5.24
N SER A 74 20.63 8.59 4.53
CA SER A 74 19.98 9.88 4.88
C SER A 74 20.24 10.39 6.30
N LYS A 75 21.43 10.14 6.87
CA LYS A 75 21.73 10.47 8.28
C LYS A 75 21.60 11.96 8.58
N LYS A 76 22.13 12.85 7.70
CA LYS A 76 22.05 14.30 7.90
C LYS A 76 20.59 14.76 7.81
N ALA A 77 19.88 14.37 6.76
CA ALA A 77 18.47 14.72 6.57
C ALA A 77 17.59 14.30 7.76
N THR A 78 17.88 13.13 8.36
CA THR A 78 17.15 12.68 9.54
C THR A 78 17.49 13.49 10.78
N LYS A 79 18.75 13.88 10.98
CA LYS A 79 19.12 14.76 12.10
C LYS A 79 18.47 16.14 11.98
N ASP A 80 18.34 16.65 10.76
CA ASP A 80 17.65 17.93 10.51
C ASP A 80 16.13 17.77 10.71
N LEU A 81 15.55 16.61 10.37
CA LEU A 81 14.17 16.28 10.70
C LEU A 81 13.95 16.29 12.23
N ILE A 82 14.84 15.68 13.02
CA ILE A 82 14.69 15.67 14.50
C ILE A 82 14.58 17.09 15.05
N LYS A 83 15.41 18.04 14.60
CA LYS A 83 15.29 19.45 15.03
C LYS A 83 13.89 20.02 14.73
N GLN A 84 13.36 19.74 13.55
CA GLN A 84 12.03 20.21 13.15
C GLN A 84 10.92 19.52 13.97
N ILE A 85 11.11 18.26 14.38
CA ILE A 85 10.20 17.57 15.30
C ILE A 85 10.21 18.27 16.68
N GLU A 86 11.40 18.63 17.20
CA GLU A 86 11.53 19.36 18.46
C GLU A 86 10.91 20.77 18.40
N GLU A 87 10.99 21.45 17.26
CA GLU A 87 10.32 22.75 17.02
C GLU A 87 8.78 22.58 16.91
N PHE A 88 8.33 21.53 16.22
CA PHE A 88 6.90 21.24 16.07
C PHE A 88 6.26 20.74 17.37
N LYS A 89 7.03 20.08 18.26
CA LYS A 89 6.58 19.51 19.56
C LYS A 89 5.32 18.66 19.42
N PRO A 90 5.36 17.54 18.69
CA PRO A 90 4.20 16.69 18.49
C PRO A 90 3.82 15.96 19.79
N ASP A 91 2.51 15.87 20.06
CA ASP A 91 1.95 14.97 21.07
C ASP A 91 1.85 13.55 20.52
N VAL A 92 1.65 13.44 19.20
CA VAL A 92 1.53 12.17 18.48
C VAL A 92 2.45 12.16 17.25
N ILE A 93 3.23 11.09 17.09
CA ILE A 93 3.95 10.80 15.83
C ILE A 93 3.32 9.58 15.18
N HIS A 94 2.76 9.76 13.98
CA HIS A 94 2.17 8.71 13.19
C HIS A 94 3.11 8.31 12.05
N LEU A 95 3.74 7.15 12.19
CA LEU A 95 4.64 6.58 11.18
C LEU A 95 3.86 5.77 10.15
N HIS A 96 4.15 5.99 8.89
CA HIS A 96 3.70 5.16 7.76
C HIS A 96 4.91 4.41 7.16
N ASN A 97 5.18 4.56 5.84
CA ASN A 97 6.32 3.94 5.21
C ASN A 97 7.62 4.67 5.58
N ILE A 98 8.36 4.14 6.54
CA ILE A 98 9.68 4.65 6.96
C ILE A 98 10.84 4.09 6.13
N HIS A 99 10.56 3.29 5.10
CA HIS A 99 11.48 2.93 4.02
C HIS A 99 11.21 3.80 2.78
N GLY A 100 12.04 3.68 1.74
CA GLY A 100 11.89 4.53 0.54
C GLY A 100 13.01 5.56 0.40
N TYR A 101 14.14 5.35 1.08
CA TYR A 101 15.42 6.02 0.86
C TYR A 101 15.47 7.49 1.30
N TYR A 102 14.72 7.90 2.33
CA TYR A 102 14.61 9.29 2.76
C TYR A 102 14.94 9.54 4.24
N VAL A 103 14.84 8.52 5.08
CA VAL A 103 15.04 8.60 6.54
C VAL A 103 16.02 7.53 7.01
N ASN A 104 16.80 7.84 8.04
CA ASN A 104 17.64 6.88 8.75
C ASN A 104 16.86 6.34 9.95
N ILE A 105 16.52 5.06 9.92
CA ILE A 105 15.67 4.43 10.94
C ILE A 105 16.33 4.37 12.31
N GLU A 106 17.66 4.21 12.37
CA GLU A 106 18.40 4.18 13.65
C GLU A 106 18.31 5.51 14.38
N ILE A 107 18.54 6.63 13.67
CA ILE A 107 18.45 7.97 14.24
C ILE A 107 17.03 8.29 14.66
N LEU A 108 16.04 8.00 13.80
CA LEU A 108 14.65 8.26 14.10
C LEU A 108 14.17 7.46 15.32
N PHE A 109 14.43 6.15 15.38
CA PHE A 109 13.95 5.32 16.47
C PHE A 109 14.71 5.54 17.78
N ASN A 110 15.98 5.94 17.74
CA ASN A 110 16.69 6.40 18.93
C ASN A 110 16.04 7.64 19.53
N TYR A 111 15.62 8.59 18.71
CA TYR A 111 14.83 9.73 19.15
C TYR A 111 13.50 9.29 19.78
N LEU A 112 12.73 8.42 19.10
CA LEU A 112 11.44 7.93 19.62
C LEU A 112 11.58 7.20 20.97
N LYS A 113 12.68 6.48 21.18
CA LYS A 113 12.98 5.80 22.46
C LYS A 113 13.30 6.77 23.58
N GLN A 114 13.87 7.93 23.26
CA GLN A 114 14.21 8.98 24.24
C GLN A 114 13.00 9.84 24.63
N HIS A 115 11.88 9.73 23.91
CA HIS A 115 10.65 10.51 24.13
C HIS A 115 9.45 9.61 24.42
N PRO A 116 9.40 8.92 25.58
CA PRO A 116 8.28 8.05 25.95
C PRO A 116 6.97 8.82 26.13
N GLU A 117 7.01 10.11 26.42
CA GLU A 117 5.85 11.00 26.53
C GLU A 117 5.09 11.18 25.21
N ILE A 118 5.78 11.14 24.05
CA ILE A 118 5.13 11.23 22.76
C ILE A 118 4.41 9.91 22.48
N LYS A 119 3.16 9.94 22.09
CA LYS A 119 2.43 8.77 21.58
C LYS A 119 2.89 8.41 20.17
N LYS A 120 3.18 7.15 19.91
CA LYS A 120 3.62 6.67 18.60
C LYS A 120 2.58 5.71 18.04
N ILE A 121 2.18 5.97 16.81
CA ILE A 121 1.34 5.06 16.02
C ILE A 121 2.16 4.68 14.79
N TRP A 122 2.30 3.40 14.50
CA TRP A 122 3.00 2.95 13.31
C TRP A 122 2.09 2.07 12.47
N THR A 123 1.59 2.63 11.37
CA THR A 123 0.80 1.88 10.38
C THR A 123 1.71 1.15 9.42
N LEU A 124 1.64 -0.17 9.46
CA LEU A 124 2.40 -1.07 8.59
C LEU A 124 1.62 -1.30 7.29
N HIS A 125 2.17 -0.82 6.17
CA HIS A 125 1.55 -1.00 4.85
C HIS A 125 2.10 -2.22 4.09
N ASP A 126 3.20 -2.78 4.54
CA ASP A 126 3.88 -3.96 4.00
C ASP A 126 4.69 -4.68 5.08
N CYS A 127 5.48 -5.66 4.68
CA CYS A 127 6.23 -6.53 5.59
C CYS A 127 7.68 -6.07 5.84
N TRP A 128 8.12 -4.94 5.25
CA TRP A 128 9.51 -4.51 5.33
C TRP A 128 10.02 -4.31 6.77
N SER A 129 9.15 -3.84 7.65
CA SER A 129 9.50 -3.50 9.04
C SER A 129 10.09 -4.68 9.82
N TYR A 130 9.63 -5.90 9.59
CA TYR A 130 10.03 -7.10 10.34
C TYR A 130 10.81 -8.14 9.52
N THR A 131 11.13 -7.85 8.27
CA THR A 131 12.01 -8.69 7.44
C THR A 131 13.43 -8.13 7.40
N GLY A 132 14.40 -8.94 6.93
CA GLY A 132 15.78 -8.46 6.72
C GLY A 132 15.97 -7.61 5.48
N HIS A 133 15.02 -7.65 4.53
CA HIS A 133 15.13 -6.99 3.24
C HIS A 133 13.79 -6.62 2.62
N CYS A 134 12.96 -7.61 2.27
CA CYS A 134 11.84 -7.49 1.37
C CYS A 134 10.58 -6.86 2.02
N ALA A 135 9.79 -6.16 1.19
CA ALA A 135 8.48 -5.64 1.57
C ALA A 135 7.38 -6.71 1.45
N TYR A 136 7.61 -7.76 0.66
CA TYR A 136 6.70 -8.90 0.49
C TYR A 136 7.52 -10.20 0.40
N TYR A 137 6.93 -11.32 0.80
CA TYR A 137 7.62 -12.63 0.83
C TYR A 137 6.69 -13.82 0.56
N THR A 138 5.39 -13.61 0.45
CA THR A 138 4.40 -14.68 0.33
C THR A 138 4.51 -15.42 -1.00
N TYR A 139 4.72 -14.71 -2.10
CA TYR A 139 4.95 -15.31 -3.41
C TYR A 139 6.21 -16.19 -3.44
N ALA A 140 7.27 -15.72 -2.80
CA ALA A 140 8.51 -16.50 -2.64
C ALA A 140 8.42 -17.60 -1.58
N LYS A 141 7.29 -17.72 -0.87
CA LYS A 141 7.04 -18.68 0.23
C LYS A 141 8.19 -18.68 1.25
N CYS A 142 8.69 -17.49 1.60
CA CYS A 142 9.82 -17.33 2.49
C CYS A 142 9.36 -17.11 3.93
N ASP A 143 9.79 -17.96 4.84
CA ASP A 143 9.48 -17.92 6.28
C ASP A 143 10.68 -17.52 7.17
N LYS A 144 11.83 -17.23 6.58
CA LYS A 144 13.10 -16.94 7.30
C LYS A 144 12.97 -15.76 8.28
N TRP A 145 12.10 -14.82 8.00
CA TRP A 145 11.87 -13.63 8.83
C TRP A 145 11.28 -13.94 10.21
N GLN A 146 10.66 -15.10 10.39
CA GLN A 146 10.10 -15.50 11.69
C GLN A 146 11.18 -15.76 12.75
N THR A 147 12.34 -16.21 12.35
CA THR A 147 13.45 -16.51 13.26
C THR A 147 14.68 -15.64 13.01
N CYS A 148 15.20 -15.65 11.82
CA CYS A 148 16.32 -14.82 11.37
C CYS A 148 16.46 -14.90 9.85
N CYS A 149 16.39 -13.78 9.18
CA CYS A 149 16.74 -13.73 7.75
C CYS A 149 18.23 -14.07 7.56
N LYS A 150 18.55 -15.24 7.03
CA LYS A 150 19.93 -15.69 6.78
C LYS A 150 20.05 -16.43 5.44
N GLY A 151 21.28 -16.54 4.94
CA GLY A 151 21.59 -17.20 3.66
C GLY A 151 21.09 -16.38 2.47
N ASN A 152 20.77 -17.03 1.37
CA ASN A 152 20.31 -16.37 0.17
C ASN A 152 18.88 -15.83 0.32
N CYS A 153 18.67 -14.55 -0.01
CA CYS A 153 17.35 -13.95 -0.07
C CYS A 153 16.71 -14.24 -1.44
N PRO A 154 15.54 -14.90 -1.52
CA PRO A 154 14.87 -15.13 -2.80
C PRO A 154 14.42 -13.80 -3.45
N ASN A 155 14.15 -12.79 -2.65
CA ASN A 155 13.60 -11.49 -3.08
C ASN A 155 14.67 -10.40 -3.22
N LYS A 156 15.98 -10.72 -3.27
CA LYS A 156 17.02 -9.68 -3.35
C LYS A 156 16.96 -8.79 -4.60
N LYS A 157 16.28 -9.26 -5.65
CA LYS A 157 16.04 -8.52 -6.90
C LYS A 157 14.73 -7.72 -6.87
N GLU A 158 13.85 -7.98 -5.89
CA GLU A 158 12.63 -7.25 -5.66
C GLU A 158 12.89 -6.03 -4.77
N TYR A 159 11.87 -5.20 -4.58
CA TYR A 159 12.00 -3.99 -3.74
C TYR A 159 12.21 -4.34 -2.25
N PRO A 160 13.20 -3.70 -1.62
CA PRO A 160 14.23 -2.76 -2.08
C PRO A 160 15.42 -3.50 -2.70
N GLN A 161 15.58 -3.45 -3.99
CA GLN A 161 16.55 -4.25 -4.75
C GLN A 161 17.99 -4.04 -4.30
N THR A 162 18.82 -5.13 -4.24
CA THR A 162 20.23 -5.04 -3.88
C THR A 162 21.13 -5.99 -4.70
N ILE A 163 22.39 -5.59 -4.86
CA ILE A 163 23.44 -6.41 -5.48
C ILE A 163 24.04 -7.35 -4.42
N PHE A 164 24.49 -6.80 -3.30
CA PHE A 164 25.09 -7.55 -2.19
C PHE A 164 24.10 -7.63 -1.03
N SER A 165 23.63 -8.83 -0.75
CA SER A 165 22.62 -9.07 0.30
C SER A 165 23.26 -9.02 1.70
N ASN A 166 22.66 -8.28 2.60
CA ASN A 166 23.06 -8.15 4.01
C ASN A 166 21.90 -8.47 4.98
N ILE A 167 21.02 -9.38 4.56
CA ILE A 167 19.73 -9.64 5.21
C ILE A 167 19.84 -10.02 6.69
N LYS A 168 20.88 -10.79 7.09
CA LYS A 168 21.06 -11.19 8.48
C LYS A 168 21.39 -9.99 9.37
N SER A 169 22.33 -9.17 8.93
CA SER A 169 22.72 -7.95 9.67
C SER A 169 21.54 -6.97 9.74
N ASN A 170 20.84 -6.76 8.63
CA ASN A 170 19.68 -5.88 8.57
C ASN A 170 18.56 -6.38 9.50
N PHE A 171 18.26 -7.68 9.48
CA PHE A 171 17.25 -8.26 10.37
C PHE A 171 17.58 -8.02 11.84
N ASN A 172 18.83 -8.31 12.26
CA ASN A 172 19.26 -8.10 13.64
C ASN A 172 19.23 -6.62 14.04
N LYS A 173 19.74 -5.73 13.19
CA LYS A 173 19.71 -4.28 13.44
C LYS A 173 18.30 -3.74 13.53
N LYS A 174 17.42 -4.13 12.60
CA LYS A 174 16.00 -3.71 12.63
C LYS A 174 15.32 -4.21 13.91
N ARG A 175 15.55 -5.46 14.31
CA ARG A 175 15.01 -5.99 15.56
C ARG A 175 15.45 -5.14 16.75
N GLU A 176 16.74 -4.78 16.85
CA GLU A 176 17.26 -3.93 17.91
C GLU A 176 16.68 -2.51 17.86
N ILE A 177 16.63 -1.91 16.67
CA ILE A 177 16.13 -0.56 16.44
C ILE A 177 14.64 -0.45 16.77
N PHE A 178 13.84 -1.38 16.26
CA PHE A 178 12.39 -1.30 16.31
C PHE A 178 11.75 -1.88 17.57
N SER A 179 12.47 -2.67 18.37
CA SER A 179 11.95 -3.19 19.63
C SER A 179 12.15 -2.21 20.80
N GLY A 180 11.27 -2.27 21.79
CA GLY A 180 11.40 -1.53 23.05
C GLY A 180 11.17 -0.01 22.92
N VAL A 181 10.33 0.43 22.00
CA VAL A 181 9.86 1.83 21.94
C VAL A 181 8.60 1.95 22.78
N GLU A 182 8.68 2.73 23.85
CA GLU A 182 7.55 2.95 24.76
C GLU A 182 6.45 3.79 24.10
N ASN A 183 5.20 3.60 24.56
CA ASN A 183 4.02 4.31 24.08
C ASN A 183 3.83 4.19 22.56
N MET A 184 4.06 2.99 21.99
CA MET A 184 3.90 2.69 20.57
C MET A 184 2.80 1.64 20.36
N ILE A 185 1.92 1.93 19.40
CA ILE A 185 0.89 1.02 18.90
C ILE A 185 1.18 0.74 17.43
N LEU A 186 1.15 -0.52 17.04
CA LEU A 186 1.20 -0.93 15.64
C LEU A 186 -0.22 -1.02 15.08
N VAL A 187 -0.41 -0.53 13.86
CA VAL A 187 -1.67 -0.65 13.13
C VAL A 187 -1.42 -1.43 11.84
N THR A 188 -2.29 -2.38 11.54
CA THR A 188 -2.27 -3.14 10.29
C THR A 188 -3.59 -2.96 9.54
N PRO A 189 -3.58 -2.83 8.20
CA PRO A 189 -4.80 -2.68 7.42
C PRO A 189 -5.58 -3.98 7.23
N SER A 190 -5.05 -5.11 7.69
CA SER A 190 -5.69 -6.43 7.58
C SER A 190 -5.40 -7.32 8.79
N LYS A 191 -6.33 -8.21 9.08
CA LYS A 191 -6.14 -9.29 10.06
C LYS A 191 -5.01 -10.24 9.62
N TRP A 192 -4.84 -10.41 8.30
CA TRP A 192 -3.74 -11.19 7.76
C TRP A 192 -2.40 -10.59 8.18
N LEU A 193 -2.15 -9.30 7.95
CA LEU A 193 -0.88 -8.68 8.33
C LEU A 193 -0.69 -8.67 9.86
N LYS A 194 -1.76 -8.46 10.64
CA LYS A 194 -1.68 -8.60 12.10
C LYS A 194 -1.12 -9.96 12.49
N LYS A 195 -1.69 -11.07 11.96
CA LYS A 195 -1.21 -12.43 12.22
C LYS A 195 0.25 -12.64 11.82
N GLU A 196 0.70 -12.00 10.76
CA GLU A 196 2.11 -12.07 10.35
C GLU A 196 3.01 -11.28 11.32
N VAL A 197 2.62 -10.08 11.72
CA VAL A 197 3.37 -9.27 12.71
C VAL A 197 3.47 -9.99 14.06
N GLU A 198 2.40 -10.67 14.50
CA GLU A 198 2.37 -11.47 15.75
C GLU A 198 3.38 -12.64 15.75
N LYS A 199 3.85 -13.08 14.57
CA LYS A 199 4.92 -14.09 14.45
C LYS A 199 6.32 -13.49 14.40
N SER A 200 6.44 -12.16 14.35
CA SER A 200 7.69 -11.44 14.18
C SER A 200 8.26 -10.94 15.52
N TYR A 201 9.42 -10.30 15.47
CA TYR A 201 10.00 -9.64 16.64
C TYR A 201 9.24 -8.37 17.08
N LEU A 202 8.21 -7.96 16.36
CA LEU A 202 7.32 -6.84 16.72
C LEU A 202 6.08 -7.30 17.53
N LYS A 203 5.95 -8.58 17.82
CA LYS A 203 4.79 -9.20 18.50
C LYS A 203 4.48 -8.62 19.89
N ASP A 204 5.47 -8.04 20.55
CA ASP A 204 5.32 -7.54 21.91
C ASP A 204 4.64 -6.16 21.97
N TYR A 205 4.41 -5.50 20.83
CA TYR A 205 3.62 -4.28 20.74
C TYR A 205 2.11 -4.57 20.74
N PRO A 206 1.28 -3.66 21.26
CA PRO A 206 -0.15 -3.65 20.95
C PRO A 206 -0.34 -3.56 19.44
N ILE A 207 -1.12 -4.48 18.85
CA ILE A 207 -1.38 -4.53 17.41
C ILE A 207 -2.87 -4.41 17.16
N GLU A 208 -3.27 -3.35 16.48
CA GLU A 208 -4.66 -3.11 16.10
C GLU A 208 -4.88 -3.28 14.60
N VAL A 209 -6.10 -3.63 14.22
CA VAL A 209 -6.51 -3.70 12.81
C VAL A 209 -7.40 -2.51 12.51
N ILE A 210 -6.92 -1.62 11.64
CA ILE A 210 -7.70 -0.52 11.08
C ILE A 210 -7.62 -0.64 9.56
N ASN A 211 -8.70 -1.12 8.96
CA ASN A 211 -8.74 -1.32 7.52
C ASN A 211 -8.60 0.01 6.76
N ASN A 212 -7.94 -0.03 5.58
CA ASN A 212 -7.94 1.12 4.69
C ASN A 212 -9.37 1.44 4.23
N GLY A 213 -9.67 2.72 4.12
CA GLY A 213 -10.93 3.21 3.58
C GLY A 213 -10.77 3.75 2.16
N VAL A 214 -11.90 3.93 1.49
CA VAL A 214 -12.02 4.59 0.19
C VAL A 214 -12.93 5.81 0.30
N ASP A 215 -12.58 6.88 -0.42
CA ASP A 215 -13.43 8.09 -0.48
C ASP A 215 -14.65 7.82 -1.37
N THR A 216 -15.80 7.58 -0.75
CA THR A 216 -17.07 7.31 -1.43
C THR A 216 -17.72 8.56 -2.06
N ASN A 217 -17.20 9.75 -1.82
CA ASN A 217 -17.58 10.95 -2.58
C ASN A 217 -16.93 10.94 -3.97
N VAL A 218 -15.73 10.37 -4.07
CA VAL A 218 -14.97 10.22 -5.32
C VAL A 218 -15.33 8.91 -6.02
N PHE A 219 -15.17 7.78 -5.34
CA PHE A 219 -15.47 6.45 -5.86
C PHE A 219 -16.92 6.08 -5.55
N LYS A 220 -17.77 6.22 -6.54
CA LYS A 220 -19.21 5.89 -6.50
C LYS A 220 -19.69 5.55 -7.90
N PRO A 221 -20.82 4.82 -8.04
CA PRO A 221 -21.38 4.55 -9.34
C PRO A 221 -21.71 5.84 -10.08
N ILE A 222 -21.24 5.98 -11.31
CA ILE A 222 -21.56 7.12 -12.19
C ILE A 222 -21.93 6.61 -13.59
N PRO A 223 -22.83 7.30 -14.31
CA PRO A 223 -23.07 7.02 -15.71
C PRO A 223 -21.77 7.19 -16.51
N SER A 224 -21.53 6.27 -17.44
CA SER A 224 -20.29 6.25 -18.21
C SER A 224 -20.55 5.83 -19.65
N ASN A 225 -20.00 6.58 -20.60
CA ASN A 225 -19.98 6.21 -22.03
C ASN A 225 -18.62 5.64 -22.45
N ILE A 226 -17.78 5.24 -21.49
CA ILE A 226 -16.41 4.83 -21.78
C ILE A 226 -16.36 3.56 -22.64
N LYS A 227 -17.32 2.64 -22.50
CA LYS A 227 -17.43 1.46 -23.38
C LYS A 227 -17.60 1.87 -24.84
N GLN A 228 -18.44 2.89 -25.13
CA GLN A 228 -18.66 3.43 -26.48
C GLN A 228 -17.40 4.07 -27.05
N GLN A 229 -16.66 4.81 -26.24
CA GLN A 229 -15.40 5.44 -26.68
C GLN A 229 -14.36 4.41 -27.15
N TYR A 230 -14.44 3.17 -26.66
CA TYR A 230 -13.56 2.07 -27.04
C TYR A 230 -14.21 1.03 -27.96
N GLY A 231 -15.48 1.25 -28.42
CA GLY A 231 -16.18 0.35 -29.31
C GLY A 231 -16.48 -1.03 -28.72
N ILE A 232 -16.79 -1.06 -27.43
CA ILE A 232 -17.01 -2.29 -26.63
C ILE A 232 -18.33 -2.23 -25.83
N GLU A 233 -19.30 -1.46 -26.27
CA GLU A 233 -20.59 -1.25 -25.59
C GLU A 233 -21.34 -2.55 -25.36
N ASP A 234 -21.30 -3.48 -26.33
CA ASP A 234 -21.98 -4.77 -26.28
C ASP A 234 -21.18 -5.86 -25.49
N LYS A 235 -20.02 -5.52 -24.96
CA LYS A 235 -19.15 -6.47 -24.27
C LYS A 235 -19.26 -6.40 -22.75
N LYS A 236 -19.10 -7.56 -22.11
CA LYS A 236 -18.87 -7.65 -20.67
C LYS A 236 -17.41 -7.34 -20.37
N VAL A 237 -17.18 -6.31 -19.56
CA VAL A 237 -15.83 -5.80 -19.26
C VAL A 237 -15.27 -6.43 -17.99
N ILE A 238 -14.11 -7.06 -18.12
CA ILE A 238 -13.28 -7.52 -16.99
C ILE A 238 -12.16 -6.50 -16.80
N LEU A 239 -12.19 -5.76 -15.70
CA LEU A 239 -11.26 -4.67 -15.42
C LEU A 239 -10.11 -5.14 -14.50
N GLY A 240 -8.88 -4.77 -14.84
CA GLY A 240 -7.72 -4.86 -13.97
C GLY A 240 -7.03 -3.49 -13.82
N VAL A 241 -6.67 -3.12 -12.61
CA VAL A 241 -6.01 -1.83 -12.32
C VAL A 241 -4.79 -2.04 -11.42
N ALA A 242 -3.64 -1.53 -11.84
CA ALA A 242 -2.44 -1.47 -11.00
C ALA A 242 -1.61 -0.24 -11.33
N SER A 243 -0.89 0.31 -10.37
CA SER A 243 0.06 1.41 -10.63
C SER A 243 1.33 0.92 -11.34
N VAL A 244 1.69 -0.35 -11.13
CA VAL A 244 2.80 -1.05 -11.79
C VAL A 244 2.40 -2.50 -11.97
N TRP A 245 2.43 -2.98 -13.21
CA TRP A 245 2.19 -4.37 -13.54
C TRP A 245 3.51 -5.16 -13.52
N ASP A 246 3.79 -5.76 -12.38
CA ASP A 246 4.85 -6.75 -12.18
C ASP A 246 4.25 -8.16 -12.05
N LYS A 247 5.11 -9.18 -11.89
CA LYS A 247 4.65 -10.57 -11.69
C LYS A 247 3.69 -10.69 -10.51
N ARG A 248 3.93 -9.91 -9.47
CA ARG A 248 3.13 -9.93 -8.24
C ARG A 248 1.68 -9.51 -8.49
N LYS A 249 1.43 -8.62 -9.45
CA LYS A 249 0.08 -8.14 -9.80
C LYS A 249 -0.66 -9.02 -10.79
N GLY A 250 -0.03 -10.09 -11.30
CA GLY A 250 -0.70 -11.14 -12.04
C GLY A 250 -1.07 -10.78 -13.49
N LEU A 251 -0.23 -10.00 -14.20
CA LEU A 251 -0.44 -9.69 -15.63
C LEU A 251 -0.59 -10.97 -16.47
N ASP A 252 0.27 -11.98 -16.21
CA ASP A 252 0.25 -13.25 -16.92
C ASP A 252 -1.09 -14.00 -16.77
N THR A 253 -1.75 -13.83 -15.61
CA THR A 253 -3.08 -14.41 -15.34
C THR A 253 -4.16 -13.81 -16.24
N PHE A 254 -4.10 -12.51 -16.53
CA PHE A 254 -5.02 -11.88 -17.50
C PHE A 254 -4.75 -12.36 -18.93
N ILE A 255 -3.49 -12.54 -19.30
CA ILE A 255 -3.10 -13.08 -20.61
C ILE A 255 -3.59 -14.53 -20.76
N GLU A 256 -3.51 -15.33 -19.70
CA GLU A 256 -4.06 -16.68 -19.67
C GLU A 256 -5.59 -16.66 -19.81
N LEU A 257 -6.28 -15.85 -18.98
CA LEU A 257 -7.73 -15.71 -19.01
C LEU A 257 -8.24 -15.25 -20.38
N SER A 258 -7.52 -14.35 -21.05
CA SER A 258 -7.95 -13.81 -22.37
C SER A 258 -8.00 -14.86 -23.48
N LYS A 259 -7.26 -15.97 -23.36
CA LYS A 259 -7.27 -17.07 -24.31
C LYS A 259 -8.48 -17.99 -24.16
N GLU A 260 -9.12 -17.90 -23.01
CA GLU A 260 -10.20 -18.80 -22.58
C GLU A 260 -11.59 -18.17 -22.67
N LEU A 261 -11.66 -16.85 -22.91
CA LEU A 261 -12.90 -16.09 -23.04
C LEU A 261 -13.30 -15.93 -24.52
N ASP A 262 -14.59 -15.92 -24.77
CA ASP A 262 -15.15 -15.65 -26.11
C ASP A 262 -15.24 -14.12 -26.36
N ASN A 263 -15.77 -13.76 -27.53
CA ASN A 263 -15.88 -12.39 -27.99
C ASN A 263 -16.95 -11.54 -27.26
N GLN A 264 -17.74 -12.12 -26.38
CA GLN A 264 -18.69 -11.39 -25.53
C GLN A 264 -17.97 -10.65 -24.38
N TYR A 265 -16.73 -11.03 -24.09
CA TYR A 265 -15.92 -10.43 -23.01
C TYR A 265 -14.82 -9.53 -23.57
N GLN A 266 -14.50 -8.50 -22.82
CA GLN A 266 -13.35 -7.63 -23.06
C GLN A 266 -12.55 -7.44 -21.77
N ILE A 267 -11.28 -7.79 -21.80
CA ILE A 267 -10.36 -7.45 -20.71
C ILE A 267 -9.81 -6.05 -20.95
N VAL A 268 -9.84 -5.22 -19.92
CA VAL A 268 -9.25 -3.87 -19.92
C VAL A 268 -8.26 -3.76 -18.75
N LEU A 269 -7.01 -3.39 -19.04
CA LEU A 269 -5.96 -3.25 -18.06
C LEU A 269 -5.44 -1.82 -17.98
N ILE A 270 -5.48 -1.21 -16.80
CA ILE A 270 -5.03 0.18 -16.56
C ILE A 270 -3.73 0.16 -15.76
N GLY A 271 -2.75 1.01 -16.15
CA GLY A 271 -1.46 1.20 -15.46
C GLY A 271 -0.29 0.47 -16.10
N LEU A 272 -0.41 0.08 -17.37
CA LEU A 272 0.62 -0.61 -18.13
C LEU A 272 1.65 0.38 -18.70
N ASN A 273 2.92 -0.02 -18.77
CA ASN A 273 3.91 0.73 -19.55
C ASN A 273 3.79 0.43 -21.05
N LYS A 274 4.40 1.28 -21.89
CA LYS A 274 4.34 1.15 -23.37
C LYS A 274 4.75 -0.24 -23.86
N LYS A 275 5.85 -0.78 -23.34
CA LYS A 275 6.36 -2.11 -23.74
C LYS A 275 5.37 -3.22 -23.40
N GLN A 276 4.71 -3.13 -22.25
CA GLN A 276 3.68 -4.08 -21.87
C GLN A 276 2.48 -4.00 -22.80
N ILE A 277 2.00 -2.79 -23.14
CA ILE A 277 0.89 -2.58 -24.07
C ILE A 277 1.21 -3.19 -25.45
N GLU A 278 2.41 -2.95 -25.98
CA GLU A 278 2.88 -3.51 -27.28
C GLU A 278 2.93 -5.04 -27.28
N GLN A 279 3.08 -5.67 -26.13
CA GLN A 279 3.16 -7.12 -25.97
C GLN A 279 1.84 -7.80 -25.62
N LEU A 280 0.76 -7.02 -25.41
CA LEU A 280 -0.54 -7.58 -25.08
C LEU A 280 -1.16 -8.32 -26.29
N PRO A 281 -1.91 -9.40 -26.05
CA PRO A 281 -2.81 -9.94 -27.03
C PRO A 281 -3.85 -8.90 -27.48
N THR A 282 -4.27 -8.95 -28.75
CA THR A 282 -5.29 -8.04 -29.29
C THR A 282 -6.66 -8.14 -28.62
N SER A 283 -6.89 -9.23 -27.89
CA SER A 283 -8.08 -9.45 -27.04
C SER A 283 -8.08 -8.64 -25.74
N ILE A 284 -6.98 -7.93 -25.40
CA ILE A 284 -6.85 -7.13 -24.19
C ILE A 284 -6.63 -5.67 -24.57
N ILE A 285 -7.44 -4.76 -24.04
CA ILE A 285 -7.21 -3.32 -24.14
C ILE A 285 -6.25 -2.90 -23.02
N GLY A 286 -5.10 -2.36 -23.41
CA GLY A 286 -4.09 -1.83 -22.47
C GLY A 286 -4.12 -0.30 -22.41
N ILE A 287 -4.26 0.26 -21.22
CA ILE A 287 -4.26 1.70 -20.95
C ILE A 287 -3.06 2.02 -20.05
N SER A 288 -2.22 2.97 -20.48
CA SER A 288 -1.02 3.31 -19.69
C SER A 288 -1.36 4.03 -18.40
N ARG A 289 -2.28 4.98 -18.47
CA ARG A 289 -2.76 5.77 -17.32
C ARG A 289 -4.06 6.46 -17.69
N THR A 290 -4.97 6.57 -16.74
CA THR A 290 -6.14 7.46 -16.87
C THR A 290 -5.69 8.92 -16.75
N GLU A 291 -6.37 9.82 -17.43
CA GLU A 291 -6.09 11.25 -17.39
C GLU A 291 -6.26 11.83 -15.98
N ASN A 292 -7.27 11.31 -15.30
CA ASN A 292 -7.61 11.75 -13.93
C ASN A 292 -8.36 10.63 -13.19
N VAL A 293 -8.69 10.86 -11.93
CA VAL A 293 -9.42 9.91 -11.10
C VAL A 293 -10.87 9.68 -11.59
N GLN A 294 -11.51 10.68 -12.22
CA GLN A 294 -12.88 10.53 -12.72
C GLN A 294 -12.95 9.55 -13.89
N GLU A 295 -11.95 9.52 -14.75
CA GLU A 295 -11.86 8.50 -15.79
C GLU A 295 -11.69 7.09 -15.20
N LEU A 296 -10.89 6.95 -14.14
CA LEU A 296 -10.77 5.68 -13.43
C LEU A 296 -12.10 5.24 -12.81
N VAL A 297 -12.85 6.17 -12.21
CA VAL A 297 -14.21 5.91 -11.67
C VAL A 297 -15.17 5.49 -12.79
N LYS A 298 -15.09 6.10 -14.00
CA LYS A 298 -15.88 5.67 -15.17
C LYS A 298 -15.58 4.23 -15.56
N TRP A 299 -14.31 3.83 -15.54
CA TRP A 299 -13.90 2.45 -15.82
C TRP A 299 -14.43 1.47 -14.79
N TYR A 300 -14.26 1.78 -13.48
CA TYR A 300 -14.87 0.96 -12.44
C TYR A 300 -16.39 0.85 -12.60
N SER A 301 -17.09 1.97 -12.81
CA SER A 301 -18.56 1.98 -12.94
C SER A 301 -19.08 1.26 -14.19
N ALA A 302 -18.28 1.19 -15.24
CA ALA A 302 -18.65 0.55 -16.52
C ALA A 302 -18.26 -0.94 -16.59
N ALA A 303 -17.41 -1.40 -15.68
CA ALA A 303 -16.97 -2.79 -15.65
C ALA A 303 -18.06 -3.71 -15.09
N ASP A 304 -18.17 -4.90 -15.64
CA ASP A 304 -19.07 -5.95 -15.14
C ASP A 304 -18.43 -6.71 -13.97
N VAL A 305 -17.09 -6.76 -13.94
CA VAL A 305 -16.30 -7.32 -12.85
C VAL A 305 -14.91 -6.70 -12.79
N TYR A 306 -14.43 -6.47 -11.59
CA TYR A 306 -13.03 -6.15 -11.31
C TYR A 306 -12.30 -7.41 -10.90
N PHE A 307 -11.23 -7.77 -11.61
CA PHE A 307 -10.40 -8.92 -11.27
C PHE A 307 -9.04 -8.46 -10.73
N ASN A 308 -8.68 -8.93 -9.55
CA ASN A 308 -7.39 -8.68 -8.90
C ASN A 308 -6.63 -9.99 -8.65
N PRO A 309 -5.90 -10.53 -9.64
CA PRO A 309 -5.13 -11.76 -9.50
C PRO A 309 -3.80 -11.54 -8.77
N THR A 310 -3.79 -10.69 -7.74
CA THR A 310 -2.55 -10.39 -7.02
C THR A 310 -2.01 -11.63 -6.33
N LEU A 311 -0.69 -11.84 -6.43
CA LEU A 311 0.02 -12.94 -5.77
C LEU A 311 0.62 -12.52 -4.42
N GLU A 312 0.63 -11.23 -4.14
CA GLU A 312 1.05 -10.63 -2.87
C GLU A 312 0.39 -9.27 -2.70
N ASP A 313 -0.43 -9.12 -1.70
CA ASP A 313 -0.95 -7.81 -1.28
C ASP A 313 -1.35 -7.85 0.20
N ASN A 314 -1.33 -6.70 0.83
CA ASN A 314 -1.71 -6.58 2.22
C ASN A 314 -3.20 -6.24 2.41
N TYR A 315 -3.66 -5.22 1.68
CA TYR A 315 -5.07 -4.79 1.69
C TYR A 315 -5.30 -3.86 0.49
N PRO A 316 -5.50 -4.40 -0.73
CA PRO A 316 -5.55 -3.59 -1.94
C PRO A 316 -6.71 -2.60 -1.96
N THR A 317 -6.41 -1.32 -2.05
CA THR A 317 -7.41 -0.24 -2.14
C THR A 317 -8.20 -0.30 -3.44
N THR A 318 -7.63 -0.85 -4.51
CA THR A 318 -8.33 -1.07 -5.79
C THR A 318 -9.55 -1.97 -5.67
N ASN A 319 -9.55 -2.94 -4.73
CA ASN A 319 -10.74 -3.72 -4.42
C ASN A 319 -11.84 -2.83 -3.81
N LEU A 320 -11.46 -1.93 -2.89
CA LEU A 320 -12.39 -1.00 -2.25
C LEU A 320 -12.96 0.02 -3.24
N GLU A 321 -12.11 0.54 -4.12
CA GLU A 321 -12.48 1.47 -5.19
C GLU A 321 -13.53 0.86 -6.13
N SER A 322 -13.32 -0.41 -6.52
CA SER A 322 -14.26 -1.16 -7.34
C SER A 322 -15.60 -1.37 -6.63
N ILE A 323 -15.58 -1.86 -5.39
CA ILE A 323 -16.79 -2.05 -4.57
C ILE A 323 -17.56 -0.74 -4.40
N ALA A 324 -16.87 0.35 -4.13
CA ALA A 324 -17.46 1.67 -3.96
C ALA A 324 -18.12 2.17 -5.26
N CYS A 325 -17.59 1.81 -6.42
CA CYS A 325 -18.20 2.08 -7.73
C CYS A 325 -19.31 1.09 -8.13
N GLY A 326 -19.69 0.15 -7.25
CA GLY A 326 -20.76 -0.82 -7.50
C GLY A 326 -20.33 -2.06 -8.28
N THR A 327 -19.06 -2.22 -8.58
CA THR A 327 -18.52 -3.30 -9.40
C THR A 327 -18.00 -4.45 -8.52
N PRO A 328 -18.51 -5.67 -8.72
CA PRO A 328 -18.09 -6.83 -7.93
C PRO A 328 -16.62 -7.17 -8.15
N VAL A 329 -15.97 -7.63 -7.09
CA VAL A 329 -14.55 -7.97 -7.08
C VAL A 329 -14.37 -9.47 -7.12
N ILE A 330 -13.48 -9.96 -7.98
CA ILE A 330 -12.88 -11.30 -7.90
C ILE A 330 -11.41 -11.13 -7.52
N THR A 331 -10.91 -11.89 -6.55
CA THR A 331 -9.50 -11.86 -6.18
C THR A 331 -8.97 -13.25 -5.84
N PHE A 332 -7.63 -13.39 -5.83
CA PHE A 332 -6.99 -14.60 -5.35
C PHE A 332 -6.92 -14.62 -3.81
N ASP A 333 -6.86 -15.83 -3.25
CA ASP A 333 -6.70 -16.08 -1.81
C ASP A 333 -5.23 -15.84 -1.41
N THR A 334 -4.83 -14.57 -1.41
CA THR A 334 -3.46 -14.16 -1.10
C THR A 334 -3.42 -12.95 -0.17
N GLY A 335 -2.62 -13.06 0.88
CA GLY A 335 -2.43 -11.97 1.83
C GLY A 335 -3.73 -11.49 2.46
N GLY A 336 -3.90 -10.18 2.51
CA GLY A 336 -5.14 -9.53 2.96
C GLY A 336 -6.09 -9.17 1.83
N SER A 337 -5.86 -9.64 0.59
CA SER A 337 -6.75 -9.36 -0.53
C SER A 337 -8.16 -9.90 -0.34
N PRO A 338 -8.37 -11.12 0.22
CA PRO A 338 -9.70 -11.60 0.58
C PRO A 338 -10.47 -10.69 1.54
N GLU A 339 -9.79 -10.08 2.51
CA GLU A 339 -10.42 -9.17 3.47
C GLU A 339 -10.94 -7.91 2.79
N SER A 340 -10.15 -7.31 1.89
CA SER A 340 -10.55 -6.12 1.14
C SER A 340 -11.65 -6.41 0.11
N ALA A 341 -11.79 -7.67 -0.34
CA ALA A 341 -12.90 -8.15 -1.17
C ALA A 341 -14.08 -8.69 -0.33
N GLN A 342 -14.10 -8.43 0.98
CA GLN A 342 -15.14 -8.85 1.92
C GLN A 342 -15.39 -10.38 1.93
N TYR A 343 -14.34 -11.16 1.65
CA TYR A 343 -14.37 -12.63 1.56
C TYR A 343 -15.35 -13.18 0.50
N LEU A 344 -15.69 -12.38 -0.53
CA LEU A 344 -16.52 -12.79 -1.64
C LEU A 344 -15.67 -13.08 -2.88
N ASN A 345 -16.12 -14.05 -3.70
CA ASN A 345 -15.49 -14.40 -4.98
C ASN A 345 -13.96 -14.62 -4.88
N ILE A 346 -13.55 -15.46 -3.90
CA ILE A 346 -12.14 -15.76 -3.63
C ILE A 346 -11.76 -17.09 -4.28
N PHE A 347 -10.70 -17.07 -5.11
CA PHE A 347 -10.25 -18.25 -5.86
C PHE A 347 -8.72 -18.40 -5.81
N ASN A 348 -8.24 -19.60 -6.18
CA ASN A 348 -6.81 -19.95 -6.16
C ASN A 348 -6.25 -20.20 -7.56
N CYS A 349 -7.09 -20.17 -8.59
CA CYS A 349 -6.66 -20.41 -9.97
C CYS A 349 -7.60 -19.76 -10.98
N VAL A 350 -7.06 -19.50 -12.17
CA VAL A 350 -7.74 -18.81 -13.28
C VAL A 350 -8.94 -19.60 -13.83
N ASN A 351 -8.87 -20.94 -13.82
CA ASN A 351 -9.96 -21.78 -14.33
C ASN A 351 -11.25 -21.61 -13.53
N LYS A 352 -11.17 -21.49 -12.19
CA LYS A 352 -12.34 -21.21 -11.34
C LYS A 352 -12.86 -19.79 -11.55
N VAL A 353 -11.98 -18.83 -11.76
CA VAL A 353 -12.37 -17.45 -12.11
C VAL A 353 -13.13 -17.43 -13.44
N LYS A 354 -12.63 -18.10 -14.46
CA LYS A 354 -13.33 -18.28 -15.75
C LYS A 354 -14.72 -18.88 -15.56
N GLU A 355 -14.81 -19.99 -14.82
CA GLU A 355 -16.06 -20.68 -14.59
C GLU A 355 -17.14 -19.76 -13.99
N ILE A 356 -16.80 -19.00 -12.96
CA ILE A 356 -17.71 -18.06 -12.30
C ILE A 356 -18.09 -16.89 -13.21
N ILE A 357 -17.16 -16.36 -13.98
CA ILE A 357 -17.43 -15.29 -14.95
C ILE A 357 -18.43 -15.77 -16.02
N LEU A 358 -18.21 -16.96 -16.58
CA LEU A 358 -19.09 -17.53 -17.62
C LEU A 358 -20.48 -17.87 -17.09
N LYS A 359 -20.60 -18.33 -15.83
CA LYS A 359 -21.88 -18.60 -15.19
C LYS A 359 -22.63 -17.34 -14.75
N GLY A 360 -21.94 -16.19 -14.63
CA GLY A 360 -22.52 -14.95 -14.10
C GLY A 360 -22.87 -15.02 -12.61
N GLU A 361 -22.24 -15.92 -11.86
CA GLU A 361 -22.51 -16.15 -10.43
C GLU A 361 -21.66 -15.29 -9.50
N ILE A 362 -21.29 -14.08 -9.94
CA ILE A 362 -20.41 -13.16 -9.19
C ILE A 362 -21.24 -12.43 -8.15
N LYS A 363 -20.85 -12.56 -6.88
CA LYS A 363 -21.52 -11.90 -5.77
C LYS A 363 -21.06 -10.47 -5.62
N SER A 364 -22.00 -9.54 -5.41
CA SER A 364 -21.71 -8.13 -5.12
C SER A 364 -21.48 -7.90 -3.64
N SER A 365 -20.61 -6.97 -3.33
CA SER A 365 -20.21 -6.58 -1.97
C SER A 365 -20.94 -5.28 -1.56
N GLY A 366 -21.11 -5.07 -0.25
CA GLY A 366 -21.67 -3.83 0.29
C GLY A 366 -20.59 -2.80 0.67
N ILE A 367 -20.96 -1.53 0.73
CA ILE A 367 -20.04 -0.39 0.97
C ILE A 367 -19.78 -0.13 2.47
N THR A 368 -20.59 -0.68 3.37
CA THR A 368 -20.77 -0.21 4.76
C THR A 368 -19.50 -0.13 5.63
N ASN A 369 -18.46 -0.91 5.37
CA ASN A 369 -17.27 -0.96 6.23
C ASN A 369 -15.96 -0.52 5.55
N ILE A 370 -16.04 0.00 4.31
CA ILE A 370 -14.87 0.35 3.51
C ILE A 370 -14.69 1.86 3.32
N THR A 371 -15.46 2.67 4.04
CA THR A 371 -15.44 4.13 3.85
C THR A 371 -14.24 4.77 4.53
N LEU A 372 -13.75 5.84 3.91
CA LEU A 372 -12.73 6.71 4.50
C LEU A 372 -13.15 7.27 5.86
N PHE A 373 -14.45 7.59 6.01
CA PHE A 373 -15.02 8.04 7.27
C PHE A 373 -14.76 7.04 8.41
N LYS A 374 -15.05 5.75 8.18
CA LYS A 374 -14.85 4.70 9.20
C LYS A 374 -13.36 4.51 9.53
N GLN A 375 -12.49 4.56 8.55
CA GLN A 375 -11.04 4.54 8.79
C GLN A 375 -10.61 5.71 9.65
N SER A 376 -11.03 6.93 9.29
CA SER A 376 -10.67 8.16 10.00
C SER A 376 -11.17 8.14 11.44
N GLU A 377 -12.42 7.74 11.69
CA GLU A 377 -13.01 7.61 13.03
C GLU A 377 -12.13 6.71 13.91
N ASN A 378 -11.75 5.52 13.44
CA ASN A 378 -10.91 4.59 14.18
C ASN A 378 -9.51 5.16 14.51
N TYR A 379 -8.93 5.99 13.62
CA TYR A 379 -7.65 6.64 13.91
C TYR A 379 -7.79 7.86 14.82
N LEU A 380 -8.87 8.63 14.72
CA LEU A 380 -9.13 9.75 15.62
C LEU A 380 -9.17 9.31 17.08
N GLU A 381 -9.82 8.17 17.38
CA GLU A 381 -9.79 7.57 18.72
C GLU A 381 -8.34 7.31 19.22
N LYS A 382 -7.40 7.06 18.31
CA LYS A 382 -5.99 6.85 18.67
C LYS A 382 -5.21 8.16 18.85
N TYR A 383 -5.68 9.27 18.28
CA TYR A 383 -5.07 10.59 18.48
C TYR A 383 -5.59 11.27 19.74
N GLU A 384 -6.76 10.88 20.23
CA GLU A 384 -7.33 11.34 21.49
C GLU A 384 -6.72 10.62 22.70
N GLY A 385 -6.71 11.24 23.86
CA GLY A 385 -6.22 10.63 25.10
C GLY A 385 -4.71 10.79 25.33
N VAL A 386 -4.12 11.86 24.79
CA VAL A 386 -2.77 12.33 25.13
C VAL A 386 -2.85 13.50 26.11
#